data_ec5727d649a8df050b208a363dab2aef
#
_entry.id   ec5727d649a8df050b208a363dab2aef
#
_cell.length_a   1.000
_cell.length_b   1.000
_cell.length_c   1.000
_cell.angle_alpha   90.00
_cell.angle_beta   90.00
_cell.angle_gamma   90.00
#
_symmetry.space_group_name_H-M   'P 1'
#
loop_
_entity.id
_entity.type
_entity.pdbx_description
1 polymer ?
#
loop_
_entity_poly.entity_id
_entity_poly.type
_entity_poly.pdbx_seq_one_letter_code
_entity_poly.pdbx_strand_id
1 'polypeptide(L)'
;MHFPKTSIIFAVKEIKLQDIMANYIRFDWAMKRLLRNKANHVVLEGFMSVLLKRQIKIKTMLESEGNQENDTQKFNRVDMLAEAENGELYLFEIQNSYEIDYFHRMLFGTSKVITDYLDKGEPYSKIKKVYSVNIVYFSIGQGEGYAYYGNTKFVNMNDSTDYLQLTAAQKEAFGISEVHDIFPEYFIFKVNNFNDYAKSSLQEWISFLKTGEIPDTFTAQGLDEARKILDYDKLDKEARQDYNRYLDTLHFNASVIDSNWREGHIAGRAEGRAEGRAEGRAEEKLAIARKMLADGMPIDLVAKYSGLTEDEIVPSH
;
A
#
# COMPACT_ATOMS: atom_id res chain seq x y z
N MET A 1 21.96 15.01 15.16
CA MET A 1 21.21 14.76 13.91
C MET A 1 19.79 15.30 14.07
N HIS A 2 19.40 16.31 13.28
CA HIS A 2 18.10 16.95 13.36
C HIS A 2 17.15 16.23 12.40
N PHE A 3 16.16 15.51 12.93
CA PHE A 3 15.08 14.98 12.11
C PHE A 3 14.02 16.08 11.87
N PRO A 4 13.56 16.27 10.65
CA PRO A 4 12.57 17.31 10.37
C PRO A 4 11.20 16.90 10.95
N LYS A 5 10.68 17.75 11.82
CA LYS A 5 9.46 17.58 12.64
C LYS A 5 8.14 17.76 11.88
N THR A 6 8.09 17.65 10.54
CA THR A 6 6.95 18.27 9.84
C THR A 6 6.12 17.38 8.93
N SER A 7 6.37 16.05 8.81
CA SER A 7 5.75 15.31 7.71
C SER A 7 4.55 14.39 8.06
N ILE A 8 4.27 14.11 9.33
CA ILE A 8 3.18 13.18 9.69
C ILE A 8 1.92 13.91 10.17
N ILE A 9 2.04 15.15 10.64
CA ILE A 9 0.88 15.94 11.10
C ILE A 9 -0.02 16.42 9.95
N PHE A 10 0.47 16.44 8.70
CA PHE A 10 -0.30 16.90 7.54
C PHE A 10 -1.25 15.86 6.94
N ALA A 11 -1.10 14.56 7.24
CA ALA A 11 -1.96 13.53 6.68
C ALA A 11 -3.33 13.42 7.38
N VAL A 12 -3.46 13.96 8.60
CA VAL A 12 -4.72 13.97 9.35
C VAL A 12 -5.36 15.36 9.40
N LYS A 13 -4.61 16.39 9.00
CA LYS A 13 -5.15 17.75 8.92
C LYS A 13 -5.91 17.93 7.62
N GLU A 14 -7.20 18.15 7.78
CA GLU A 14 -8.11 18.65 6.77
C GLU A 14 -8.63 17.62 5.75
N ILE A 15 -9.27 16.54 6.23
CA ILE A 15 -10.53 16.19 5.55
C ILE A 15 -11.48 17.32 5.93
N LYS A 16 -11.41 18.42 5.18
CA LYS A 16 -12.39 19.51 5.34
C LYS A 16 -13.76 18.92 5.04
N LEU A 17 -14.79 19.34 5.78
CA LEU A 17 -16.18 19.03 5.42
C LEU A 17 -16.51 19.36 3.96
N GLN A 18 -15.71 20.21 3.29
CA GLN A 18 -15.81 20.53 1.86
C GLN A 18 -15.36 19.38 0.94
N ASP A 19 -14.47 18.48 1.38
CA ASP A 19 -14.08 17.28 0.61
C ASP A 19 -15.17 16.20 0.64
N ILE A 20 -16.13 16.30 1.57
CA ILE A 20 -17.30 15.41 1.68
C ILE A 20 -18.40 15.79 0.69
N MET A 21 -18.34 16.99 0.14
CA MET A 21 -19.34 17.51 -0.82
C MET A 21 -18.89 17.44 -2.28
N ALA A 22 -17.89 16.61 -2.62
CA ALA A 22 -17.65 16.29 -4.01
C ALA A 22 -18.91 15.65 -4.59
N ASN A 23 -19.40 16.16 -5.71
CA ASN A 23 -20.59 15.64 -6.40
C ASN A 23 -20.41 14.18 -6.88
N TYR A 24 -19.24 13.60 -6.68
CA TYR A 24 -18.87 12.26 -7.12
C TYR A 24 -18.54 11.37 -5.94
N ILE A 25 -18.93 10.13 -6.08
CA ILE A 25 -18.70 9.08 -5.09
C ILE A 25 -17.22 8.67 -5.10
N ARG A 26 -16.64 8.44 -3.94
CA ARG A 26 -15.27 7.95 -3.83
C ARG A 26 -15.09 6.65 -4.62
N PHE A 27 -13.97 6.58 -5.33
CA PHE A 27 -13.68 5.48 -6.25
C PHE A 27 -13.64 4.11 -5.56
N ASP A 28 -13.09 4.01 -4.36
CA ASP A 28 -13.03 2.77 -3.59
C ASP A 28 -14.44 2.19 -3.29
N TRP A 29 -15.38 3.04 -2.83
CA TRP A 29 -16.77 2.63 -2.63
C TRP A 29 -17.47 2.37 -3.97
N ALA A 30 -17.21 3.23 -4.93
CA ALA A 30 -17.79 3.14 -6.26
C ALA A 30 -17.37 1.86 -6.97
N MET A 31 -16.09 1.51 -6.90
CA MET A 31 -15.60 0.27 -7.48
C MET A 31 -16.21 -0.94 -6.79
N LYS A 32 -16.27 -0.98 -5.46
CA LYS A 32 -16.95 -2.05 -4.72
C LYS A 32 -18.41 -2.20 -5.12
N ARG A 33 -19.09 -1.09 -5.40
CA ARG A 33 -20.49 -1.10 -5.86
C ARG A 33 -20.63 -1.49 -7.33
N LEU A 34 -19.79 -0.96 -8.21
CA LEU A 34 -19.78 -1.31 -9.65
C LEU A 34 -19.55 -2.79 -9.86
N LEU A 35 -18.74 -3.41 -9.00
CA LEU A 35 -18.41 -4.83 -9.07
C LEU A 35 -19.54 -5.76 -8.62
N ARG A 36 -20.38 -5.31 -7.71
CA ARG A 36 -21.61 -6.05 -7.38
C ARG A 36 -22.55 -6.18 -8.59
N ASN A 37 -22.47 -5.22 -9.51
CA ASN A 37 -23.21 -5.26 -10.75
C ASN A 37 -22.33 -5.80 -11.89
N LYS A 38 -22.33 -7.12 -12.08
CA LYS A 38 -21.55 -7.87 -13.09
C LYS A 38 -21.73 -7.36 -14.55
N ALA A 39 -22.65 -6.45 -14.79
CA ALA A 39 -22.94 -5.94 -16.14
C ALA A 39 -22.16 -4.67 -16.52
N ASN A 40 -21.40 -4.06 -15.60
CA ASN A 40 -20.81 -2.75 -15.88
C ASN A 40 -19.29 -2.71 -15.62
N HIS A 41 -18.55 -3.22 -16.59
CA HIS A 41 -17.08 -3.27 -16.53
C HIS A 41 -16.40 -2.04 -17.17
N VAL A 42 -17.16 -1.14 -17.79
CA VAL A 42 -16.64 -0.08 -18.68
C VAL A 42 -15.65 0.85 -17.98
N VAL A 43 -15.89 1.17 -16.71
CA VAL A 43 -15.00 2.03 -15.91
C VAL A 43 -13.66 1.34 -15.69
N LEU A 44 -13.70 0.05 -15.31
CA LEU A 44 -12.51 -0.77 -15.09
C LEU A 44 -11.73 -1.02 -16.39
N GLU A 45 -12.44 -1.33 -17.48
CA GLU A 45 -11.86 -1.47 -18.81
C GLU A 45 -11.15 -0.19 -19.24
N GLY A 46 -11.77 0.98 -18.98
CA GLY A 46 -11.18 2.28 -19.27
C GLY A 46 -9.90 2.53 -18.51
N PHE A 47 -9.92 2.31 -17.18
CA PHE A 47 -8.72 2.46 -16.36
C PHE A 47 -7.60 1.52 -16.80
N MET A 48 -7.89 0.23 -16.98
CA MET A 48 -6.89 -0.75 -17.39
C MET A 48 -6.36 -0.50 -18.81
N SER A 49 -7.22 -0.02 -19.72
CA SER A 49 -6.78 0.32 -21.08
C SER A 49 -5.80 1.49 -21.07
N VAL A 50 -6.04 2.49 -20.24
CA VAL A 50 -5.10 3.62 -20.05
C VAL A 50 -3.81 3.15 -19.39
N LEU A 51 -3.90 2.32 -18.35
CA LEU A 51 -2.75 1.82 -17.61
C LEU A 51 -1.82 0.97 -18.49
N LEU A 52 -2.38 0.00 -19.20
CA LEU A 52 -1.63 -0.95 -20.03
C LEU A 52 -1.41 -0.46 -21.48
N LYS A 53 -1.91 0.74 -21.82
CA LYS A 53 -1.78 1.37 -23.14
C LYS A 53 -2.26 0.48 -24.29
N ARG A 54 -3.30 -0.30 -24.05
CA ARG A 54 -3.97 -1.17 -25.03
C ARG A 54 -5.41 -1.37 -24.64
N GLN A 55 -6.27 -1.72 -25.61
CA GLN A 55 -7.67 -1.99 -25.33
C GLN A 55 -7.81 -3.24 -24.45
N ILE A 56 -8.54 -3.08 -23.35
CA ILE A 56 -8.89 -4.15 -22.42
C ILE A 56 -10.39 -4.37 -22.47
N LYS A 57 -10.77 -5.64 -22.49
CA LYS A 57 -12.17 -6.09 -22.34
C LYS A 57 -12.23 -7.11 -21.21
N ILE A 58 -13.10 -6.86 -20.26
CA ILE A 58 -13.35 -7.75 -19.12
C ILE A 58 -14.39 -8.79 -19.53
N LYS A 59 -14.02 -10.04 -19.41
CA LYS A 59 -14.88 -11.20 -19.64
C LYS A 59 -15.81 -11.45 -18.46
N THR A 60 -15.22 -11.43 -17.26
CA THR A 60 -15.97 -11.69 -16.03
C THR A 60 -15.26 -11.14 -14.79
N MET A 61 -16.07 -10.84 -13.77
CA MET A 61 -15.57 -10.60 -12.41
C MET A 61 -15.57 -11.93 -11.66
N LEU A 62 -14.43 -12.33 -11.13
CA LEU A 62 -14.21 -13.65 -10.51
C LEU A 62 -14.49 -13.60 -9.01
N GLU A 63 -13.92 -12.63 -8.30
CA GLU A 63 -14.09 -12.44 -6.86
C GLU A 63 -14.32 -10.99 -6.50
N SER A 64 -15.11 -10.77 -5.45
CA SER A 64 -15.24 -9.48 -4.77
C SER A 64 -15.55 -9.76 -3.29
N GLU A 65 -15.27 -8.81 -2.41
CA GLU A 65 -15.56 -8.90 -0.95
C GLU A 65 -17.01 -9.31 -0.60
N GLY A 66 -17.92 -9.25 -1.57
CA GLY A 66 -19.35 -9.56 -1.40
C GLY A 66 -19.71 -11.04 -1.45
N ASN A 67 -18.82 -11.92 -1.89
CA ASN A 67 -19.10 -13.37 -2.05
C ASN A 67 -18.66 -14.18 -0.83
N GLN A 68 -19.22 -13.91 0.36
CA GLN A 68 -18.91 -14.69 1.56
C GLN A 68 -19.86 -15.88 1.72
N GLU A 69 -19.34 -17.09 1.57
CA GLU A 69 -20.03 -18.31 2.02
C GLU A 69 -19.53 -18.84 3.38
N ASN A 70 -18.36 -18.40 3.91
CA ASN A 70 -17.83 -18.89 5.19
C ASN A 70 -16.98 -17.86 5.95
N ASP A 71 -17.26 -17.73 7.26
CA ASP A 71 -16.56 -16.83 8.23
C ASP A 71 -15.07 -17.17 8.48
N THR A 72 -14.59 -18.33 8.06
CA THR A 72 -13.20 -18.80 8.29
C THR A 72 -12.21 -18.30 7.24
N GLN A 73 -12.66 -17.69 6.15
CA GLN A 73 -11.79 -17.18 5.07
C GLN A 73 -11.44 -15.69 5.22
N LYS A 74 -11.54 -15.15 6.42
CA LYS A 74 -11.37 -13.71 6.74
C LYS A 74 -10.01 -13.10 6.39
N PHE A 75 -9.00 -13.86 6.03
CA PHE A 75 -7.61 -13.39 5.98
C PHE A 75 -7.07 -13.02 4.60
N ASN A 76 -7.82 -13.21 3.51
CA ASN A 76 -7.27 -13.02 2.16
C ASN A 76 -8.29 -12.44 1.18
N ARG A 77 -8.83 -11.28 1.53
CA ARG A 77 -9.77 -10.61 0.64
C ARG A 77 -9.00 -9.77 -0.35
N VAL A 78 -9.01 -10.20 -1.58
CA VAL A 78 -8.76 -9.34 -2.73
C VAL A 78 -9.95 -8.42 -2.85
N ASP A 79 -9.73 -7.12 -2.95
CA ASP A 79 -10.86 -6.22 -3.15
C ASP A 79 -11.60 -6.57 -4.44
N MET A 80 -10.84 -7.02 -5.47
CA MET A 80 -11.40 -7.32 -6.77
C MET A 80 -10.48 -8.18 -7.64
N LEU A 81 -11.04 -9.20 -8.27
CA LEU A 81 -10.37 -9.99 -9.30
C LEU A 81 -11.22 -10.05 -10.58
N ALA A 82 -10.63 -9.73 -11.71
CA ALA A 82 -11.26 -9.78 -13.02
C ALA A 82 -10.46 -10.63 -14.00
N GLU A 83 -11.15 -11.34 -14.90
CA GLU A 83 -10.57 -12.01 -16.05
C GLU A 83 -10.90 -11.23 -17.33
N ALA A 84 -9.89 -10.92 -18.12
CA ALA A 84 -10.06 -10.34 -19.44
C ALA A 84 -10.41 -11.38 -20.51
N GLU A 85 -10.88 -10.95 -21.67
CA GLU A 85 -11.21 -11.84 -22.80
C GLU A 85 -10.01 -12.65 -23.28
N ASN A 86 -8.80 -12.12 -23.16
CA ASN A 86 -7.55 -12.82 -23.49
C ASN A 86 -7.03 -13.76 -22.38
N GLY A 87 -7.77 -13.91 -21.28
CA GLY A 87 -7.43 -14.80 -20.16
C GLY A 87 -6.50 -14.21 -19.11
N GLU A 88 -6.05 -12.96 -19.25
CA GLU A 88 -5.27 -12.26 -18.22
C GLU A 88 -6.11 -12.00 -16.98
N LEU A 89 -5.46 -11.99 -15.82
CA LEU A 89 -6.09 -11.73 -14.53
C LEU A 89 -5.67 -10.36 -13.99
N TYR A 90 -6.62 -9.56 -13.60
CA TYR A 90 -6.44 -8.25 -13.00
C TYR A 90 -6.87 -8.28 -11.54
N LEU A 91 -5.88 -8.15 -10.67
CA LEU A 91 -6.02 -8.12 -9.23
C LEU A 91 -5.96 -6.67 -8.77
N PHE A 92 -7.05 -6.16 -8.17
CA PHE A 92 -7.11 -4.82 -7.61
C PHE A 92 -7.17 -4.87 -6.10
N GLU A 93 -6.38 -4.04 -5.47
CA GLU A 93 -6.39 -3.76 -4.04
C GLU A 93 -6.51 -2.25 -3.84
N ILE A 94 -7.51 -1.83 -3.05
CA ILE A 94 -7.73 -0.43 -2.70
C ILE A 94 -7.67 -0.30 -1.19
N GLN A 95 -6.58 0.30 -0.69
CA GLN A 95 -6.30 0.31 0.74
C GLN A 95 -6.19 1.73 1.28
N ASN A 96 -7.05 2.03 2.25
CA ASN A 96 -7.09 3.33 2.91
C ASN A 96 -6.26 3.37 4.20
N SER A 97 -6.07 2.24 4.86
CA SER A 97 -5.38 2.12 6.14
C SER A 97 -3.95 1.63 5.95
N TYR A 98 -3.03 2.20 6.73
CA TYR A 98 -1.63 1.78 6.72
C TYR A 98 -1.48 0.34 7.23
N GLU A 99 -0.76 -0.47 6.46
CA GLU A 99 -0.32 -1.81 6.83
C GLU A 99 1.20 -1.89 6.64
N ILE A 100 1.92 -2.27 7.68
CA ILE A 100 3.40 -2.33 7.66
C ILE A 100 3.92 -3.44 6.74
N ASP A 101 3.14 -4.49 6.59
CA ASP A 101 3.44 -5.69 5.80
C ASP A 101 2.74 -5.72 4.42
N TYR A 102 2.29 -4.56 3.93
CA TYR A 102 1.53 -4.47 2.69
C TYR A 102 2.24 -5.09 1.47
N PHE A 103 3.56 -4.99 1.37
CA PHE A 103 4.32 -5.67 0.30
C PHE A 103 4.20 -7.20 0.37
N HIS A 104 4.16 -7.77 1.58
CA HIS A 104 3.94 -9.21 1.77
C HIS A 104 2.51 -9.59 1.37
N ARG A 105 1.53 -8.75 1.69
CA ARG A 105 0.14 -8.92 1.28
C ARG A 105 0.01 -8.94 -0.24
N MET A 106 0.63 -8.00 -0.95
CA MET A 106 0.65 -7.97 -2.42
C MET A 106 1.21 -9.27 -3.01
N LEU A 107 2.35 -9.73 -2.50
CA LEU A 107 2.99 -10.98 -2.95
C LEU A 107 2.08 -12.17 -2.67
N PHE A 108 1.52 -12.26 -1.47
CA PHE A 108 0.64 -13.35 -1.07
C PHE A 108 -0.62 -13.41 -1.94
N GLY A 109 -1.32 -12.28 -2.13
CA GLY A 109 -2.52 -12.19 -2.96
C GLY A 109 -2.26 -12.62 -4.40
N THR A 110 -1.16 -12.16 -4.99
CA THR A 110 -0.75 -12.53 -6.34
C THR A 110 -0.44 -14.03 -6.46
N SER A 111 0.29 -14.59 -5.47
CA SER A 111 0.64 -16.01 -5.45
C SER A 111 -0.60 -16.88 -5.32
N LYS A 112 -1.56 -16.46 -4.48
CA LYS A 112 -2.85 -17.15 -4.31
C LYS A 112 -3.63 -17.18 -5.61
N VAL A 113 -3.76 -16.04 -6.30
CA VAL A 113 -4.43 -15.96 -7.61
C VAL A 113 -3.80 -16.94 -8.61
N ILE A 114 -2.47 -17.00 -8.69
CA ILE A 114 -1.78 -17.95 -9.59
C ILE A 114 -2.16 -19.39 -9.26
N THR A 115 -2.18 -19.76 -7.99
CA THR A 115 -2.46 -21.14 -7.57
C THR A 115 -3.93 -21.50 -7.68
N ASP A 116 -4.83 -20.57 -7.41
CA ASP A 116 -6.28 -20.81 -7.45
C ASP A 116 -6.82 -20.93 -8.89
N TYR A 117 -6.12 -20.34 -9.86
CA TYR A 117 -6.51 -20.35 -11.29
C TYR A 117 -5.64 -21.24 -12.18
N LEU A 118 -4.92 -22.18 -11.57
CA LEU A 118 -4.26 -23.27 -12.26
C LEU A 118 -4.84 -24.59 -11.72
N ASP A 119 -5.59 -25.32 -12.55
CA ASP A 119 -6.21 -26.56 -12.13
C ASP A 119 -5.17 -27.64 -11.84
N LYS A 120 -5.49 -28.52 -10.89
CA LYS A 120 -4.59 -29.60 -10.49
C LYS A 120 -4.34 -30.55 -11.66
N GLY A 121 -3.08 -30.66 -12.07
CA GLY A 121 -2.65 -31.53 -13.18
C GLY A 121 -2.53 -30.82 -14.52
N GLU A 122 -2.90 -29.54 -14.59
CA GLU A 122 -2.61 -28.74 -15.78
C GLU A 122 -1.10 -28.45 -15.92
N PRO A 123 -0.62 -28.30 -17.15
CA PRO A 123 0.76 -27.92 -17.39
C PRO A 123 1.02 -26.46 -16.95
N TYR A 124 2.21 -26.17 -16.44
CA TYR A 124 2.59 -24.81 -15.98
C TYR A 124 2.47 -23.73 -17.06
N SER A 125 2.46 -24.10 -18.34
CA SER A 125 2.21 -23.17 -19.45
C SER A 125 0.79 -22.58 -19.45
N LYS A 126 -0.12 -23.11 -18.62
CA LYS A 126 -1.48 -22.60 -18.40
C LYS A 126 -1.57 -21.54 -17.30
N ILE A 127 -0.47 -21.25 -16.61
CA ILE A 127 -0.42 -20.13 -15.66
C ILE A 127 -0.82 -18.84 -16.40
N LYS A 128 -1.86 -18.18 -15.88
CA LYS A 128 -2.37 -16.94 -16.46
C LYS A 128 -1.48 -15.77 -16.06
N LYS A 129 -1.33 -14.81 -16.96
CA LYS A 129 -0.69 -13.51 -16.64
C LYS A 129 -1.51 -12.80 -15.58
N VAL A 130 -0.84 -12.28 -14.53
CA VAL A 130 -1.48 -11.53 -13.44
C VAL A 130 -0.92 -10.12 -13.41
N TYR A 131 -1.81 -9.14 -13.39
CA TYR A 131 -1.51 -7.74 -13.11
C TYR A 131 -2.07 -7.38 -11.75
N SER A 132 -1.21 -7.01 -10.81
CA SER A 132 -1.58 -6.55 -9.47
C SER A 132 -1.57 -5.03 -9.43
N VAL A 133 -2.74 -4.43 -9.26
CA VAL A 133 -2.96 -2.98 -9.22
C VAL A 133 -3.31 -2.59 -7.80
N ASN A 134 -2.43 -1.82 -7.17
CA ASN A 134 -2.51 -1.45 -5.76
C ASN A 134 -2.69 0.06 -5.63
N ILE A 135 -3.87 0.48 -5.18
CA ILE A 135 -4.23 1.88 -4.99
C ILE A 135 -4.21 2.16 -3.49
N VAL A 136 -3.23 2.93 -3.02
CA VAL A 136 -3.03 3.18 -1.59
C VAL A 136 -3.15 4.65 -1.24
N TYR A 137 -3.87 4.94 -0.15
CA TYR A 137 -4.09 6.29 0.39
C TYR A 137 -3.21 6.58 1.61
N PHE A 138 -2.15 5.80 1.79
CA PHE A 138 -1.16 5.97 2.85
C PHE A 138 0.26 5.93 2.27
N SER A 139 1.24 6.31 3.09
CA SER A 139 2.65 6.22 2.68
C SER A 139 3.13 4.78 2.78
N ILE A 140 3.40 4.15 1.63
CA ILE A 140 4.02 2.84 1.52
C ILE A 140 5.47 2.98 1.07
N GLY A 141 6.40 2.50 1.88
CA GLY A 141 7.83 2.59 1.59
C GLY A 141 8.35 4.03 1.46
N GLN A 142 9.61 4.18 1.10
CA GLN A 142 10.24 5.46 0.77
C GLN A 142 10.14 5.72 -0.73
N GLY A 143 10.16 6.99 -1.09
CA GLY A 143 10.05 7.45 -2.49
C GLY A 143 8.94 8.47 -2.65
N GLU A 144 9.21 9.50 -3.46
CA GLU A 144 8.36 10.69 -3.63
C GLU A 144 7.32 10.53 -4.74
N GLY A 145 7.52 9.59 -5.67
CA GLY A 145 6.62 9.36 -6.79
C GLY A 145 5.23 8.89 -6.35
N TYR A 146 4.25 9.14 -7.19
CA TYR A 146 2.87 8.68 -6.98
C TYR A 146 2.56 7.36 -7.68
N ALA A 147 3.39 6.92 -8.64
CA ALA A 147 3.18 5.70 -9.41
C ALA A 147 4.49 4.91 -9.51
N TYR A 148 4.42 3.63 -9.20
CA TYR A 148 5.53 2.69 -9.27
C TYR A 148 5.11 1.46 -10.06
N TYR A 149 6.05 0.95 -10.85
CA TYR A 149 5.88 -0.26 -11.63
C TYR A 149 6.95 -1.28 -11.26
N GLY A 150 6.55 -2.52 -11.06
CA GLY A 150 7.45 -3.64 -10.76
C GLY A 150 7.19 -4.82 -11.69
N ASN A 151 8.27 -5.36 -12.25
CA ASN A 151 8.25 -6.60 -13.01
C ASN A 151 9.48 -7.47 -12.68
N THR A 152 9.46 -8.72 -13.09
CA THR A 152 10.56 -9.67 -12.88
C THR A 152 11.53 -9.64 -14.06
N LYS A 153 12.82 -9.43 -13.75
CA LYS A 153 13.92 -9.52 -14.70
C LYS A 153 15.00 -10.43 -14.13
N PHE A 154 15.60 -11.24 -14.99
CA PHE A 154 16.75 -12.06 -14.62
C PHE A 154 17.99 -11.44 -15.25
N VAL A 155 18.85 -10.90 -14.42
CA VAL A 155 20.06 -10.17 -14.81
C VAL A 155 21.26 -11.09 -14.62
N ASN A 156 22.18 -11.11 -15.59
CA ASN A 156 23.44 -11.83 -15.45
C ASN A 156 24.23 -11.30 -14.25
N MET A 157 24.65 -12.20 -13.35
CA MET A 157 25.36 -11.83 -12.14
C MET A 157 26.72 -11.18 -12.38
N ASN A 158 27.31 -11.41 -13.56
CA ASN A 158 28.62 -10.88 -13.95
C ASN A 158 28.53 -9.68 -14.88
N ASP A 159 27.34 -9.42 -15.47
CA ASP A 159 27.10 -8.31 -16.41
C ASP A 159 25.68 -7.78 -16.23
N SER A 160 25.54 -6.65 -15.57
CA SER A 160 24.25 -6.02 -15.29
C SER A 160 23.50 -5.50 -16.53
N THR A 161 24.11 -5.52 -17.69
CA THR A 161 23.50 -5.13 -18.98
C THR A 161 22.93 -6.31 -19.75
N ASP A 162 23.29 -7.55 -19.36
CA ASP A 162 22.83 -8.79 -19.98
C ASP A 162 21.61 -9.34 -19.21
N TYR A 163 20.50 -9.52 -19.93
CA TYR A 163 19.23 -10.03 -19.40
C TYR A 163 18.89 -11.37 -20.04
N LEU A 164 18.49 -12.34 -19.22
CA LEU A 164 17.99 -13.62 -19.72
C LEU A 164 16.71 -13.40 -20.54
N GLN A 165 16.73 -13.90 -21.79
CA GLN A 165 15.62 -13.75 -22.72
C GLN A 165 15.02 -15.11 -23.09
N LEU A 166 13.79 -15.09 -23.60
CA LEU A 166 13.16 -16.27 -24.19
C LEU A 166 13.81 -16.64 -25.51
N THR A 167 13.96 -17.94 -25.76
CA THR A 167 14.35 -18.45 -27.08
C THR A 167 13.24 -18.22 -28.11
N ALA A 168 13.59 -18.24 -29.40
CA ALA A 168 12.59 -18.13 -30.46
C ALA A 168 11.50 -19.22 -30.36
N ALA A 169 11.88 -20.45 -30.03
CA ALA A 169 10.92 -21.54 -29.80
C ALA A 169 9.97 -21.31 -28.63
N GLN A 170 10.46 -20.72 -27.53
CA GLN A 170 9.60 -20.36 -26.40
C GLN A 170 8.63 -19.22 -26.74
N LYS A 171 9.12 -18.19 -27.45
CA LYS A 171 8.27 -17.07 -27.92
C LYS A 171 7.15 -17.59 -28.82
N GLU A 172 7.45 -18.45 -29.75
CA GLU A 172 6.47 -19.06 -30.66
C GLU A 172 5.49 -19.97 -29.91
N ALA A 173 6.01 -20.86 -29.05
CA ALA A 173 5.18 -21.83 -28.34
C ALA A 173 4.16 -21.21 -27.37
N PHE A 174 4.52 -20.08 -26.73
CA PHE A 174 3.70 -19.45 -25.70
C PHE A 174 3.05 -18.14 -26.18
N GLY A 175 3.40 -17.61 -27.35
CA GLY A 175 2.84 -16.38 -27.88
C GLY A 175 3.23 -15.12 -27.05
N ILE A 176 4.39 -15.17 -26.37
CA ILE A 176 4.90 -14.10 -25.49
C ILE A 176 6.27 -13.62 -25.98
N SER A 177 6.61 -12.37 -25.65
CA SER A 177 7.82 -11.72 -26.16
C SER A 177 8.96 -11.70 -25.16
N GLU A 178 8.65 -11.51 -23.89
CA GLU A 178 9.62 -11.28 -22.83
C GLU A 178 9.42 -12.26 -21.66
N VAL A 179 10.48 -12.50 -20.90
CA VAL A 179 10.41 -13.37 -19.71
C VAL A 179 9.39 -12.83 -18.69
N HIS A 180 9.33 -11.51 -18.52
CA HIS A 180 8.41 -10.89 -17.56
C HIS A 180 6.93 -11.06 -17.93
N ASP A 181 6.60 -11.41 -19.19
CA ASP A 181 5.21 -11.69 -19.60
C ASP A 181 4.63 -12.92 -18.88
N ILE A 182 5.49 -13.82 -18.37
CA ILE A 182 5.07 -14.99 -17.58
C ILE A 182 4.79 -14.61 -16.13
N PHE A 183 5.58 -13.65 -15.58
CA PHE A 183 5.55 -13.30 -14.17
C PHE A 183 4.49 -12.23 -13.88
N PRO A 184 4.02 -12.13 -12.63
CA PRO A 184 3.16 -11.02 -12.22
C PRO A 184 3.82 -9.66 -12.46
N GLU A 185 3.00 -8.69 -12.82
CA GLU A 185 3.38 -7.28 -12.84
C GLU A 185 2.62 -6.51 -11.76
N TYR A 186 3.32 -5.59 -11.10
CA TYR A 186 2.81 -4.82 -9.99
C TYR A 186 2.76 -3.34 -10.34
N PHE A 187 1.60 -2.73 -10.11
CA PHE A 187 1.41 -1.28 -10.18
C PHE A 187 1.02 -0.79 -8.79
N ILE A 188 1.72 0.23 -8.30
CA ILE A 188 1.43 0.84 -7.00
C ILE A 188 1.17 2.33 -7.23
N PHE A 189 -0.03 2.77 -6.84
CA PHE A 189 -0.43 4.17 -6.90
C PHE A 189 -0.55 4.73 -5.49
N LYS A 190 0.41 5.58 -5.10
CA LYS A 190 0.40 6.38 -3.86
C LYS A 190 -0.41 7.65 -4.14
N VAL A 191 -1.73 7.54 -4.09
CA VAL A 191 -2.66 8.57 -4.57
C VAL A 191 -2.41 9.93 -3.92
N ASN A 192 -2.12 9.95 -2.62
CA ASN A 192 -1.86 11.18 -1.87
C ASN A 192 -0.59 11.92 -2.31
N ASN A 193 0.35 11.22 -2.98
CA ASN A 193 1.58 11.84 -3.49
C ASN A 193 1.39 12.56 -4.83
N PHE A 194 0.23 12.39 -5.48
CA PHE A 194 -0.07 13.13 -6.71
C PHE A 194 -0.47 14.56 -6.38
N ASN A 195 0.36 15.52 -6.73
CA ASN A 195 0.17 16.94 -6.43
C ASN A 195 0.14 17.86 -7.68
N ASP A 196 0.26 17.26 -8.86
CA ASP A 196 0.31 17.97 -10.14
C ASP A 196 -1.07 18.09 -10.79
N TYR A 197 -1.17 19.01 -11.76
CA TYR A 197 -2.25 18.99 -12.72
C TYR A 197 -2.10 17.77 -13.65
N ALA A 198 -3.22 17.10 -13.94
CA ALA A 198 -3.23 15.97 -14.86
C ALA A 198 -2.80 16.40 -16.27
N LYS A 199 -1.76 15.79 -16.80
CA LYS A 199 -1.18 16.03 -18.15
C LYS A 199 -1.27 14.82 -19.06
N SER A 200 -1.79 13.70 -18.56
CA SER A 200 -1.97 12.45 -19.29
C SER A 200 -3.20 11.73 -18.79
N SER A 201 -3.73 10.82 -19.62
CA SER A 201 -4.91 10.02 -19.25
C SER A 201 -4.73 9.24 -17.95
N LEU A 202 -3.54 8.72 -17.66
CA LEU A 202 -3.28 8.07 -16.37
C LEU A 202 -3.33 9.07 -15.21
N GLN A 203 -2.81 10.27 -15.40
CA GLN A 203 -2.85 11.31 -14.37
C GLN A 203 -4.27 11.84 -14.13
N GLU A 204 -5.12 11.88 -15.16
CA GLU A 204 -6.55 12.17 -14.99
C GLU A 204 -7.22 11.14 -14.08
N TRP A 205 -6.92 9.84 -14.28
CA TRP A 205 -7.38 8.78 -13.39
C TRP A 205 -6.86 8.93 -11.97
N ILE A 206 -5.56 9.21 -11.78
CA ILE A 206 -4.98 9.39 -10.44
C ILE A 206 -5.55 10.64 -9.74
N SER A 207 -5.78 11.73 -10.49
CA SER A 207 -6.45 12.92 -9.97
C SER A 207 -7.87 12.59 -9.50
N PHE A 208 -8.64 11.85 -10.31
CA PHE A 208 -9.97 11.39 -9.93
C PHE A 208 -9.94 10.50 -8.69
N LEU A 209 -9.02 9.54 -8.61
CA LEU A 209 -8.84 8.68 -7.43
C LEU A 209 -8.54 9.49 -6.17
N LYS A 210 -7.80 10.61 -6.31
CA LYS A 210 -7.42 11.47 -5.19
C LYS A 210 -8.55 12.39 -4.74
N THR A 211 -9.20 13.06 -5.70
CA THR A 211 -10.14 14.15 -5.40
C THR A 211 -11.60 13.70 -5.38
N GLY A 212 -11.92 12.60 -6.06
CA GLY A 212 -13.29 12.21 -6.35
C GLY A 212 -13.96 13.03 -7.45
N GLU A 213 -13.26 13.97 -8.07
CA GLU A 213 -13.77 14.89 -9.08
C GLU A 213 -13.33 14.50 -10.49
N ILE A 214 -14.22 14.63 -11.45
CA ILE A 214 -13.94 14.41 -12.89
C ILE A 214 -14.26 15.72 -13.63
N PRO A 215 -13.30 16.64 -13.76
CA PRO A 215 -13.49 17.88 -14.54
C PRO A 215 -13.90 17.58 -15.99
N ASP A 216 -14.67 18.48 -16.61
CA ASP A 216 -15.11 18.34 -18.00
C ASP A 216 -13.95 18.32 -19.01
N THR A 217 -12.79 18.79 -18.59
CA THR A 217 -11.56 18.75 -19.39
C THR A 217 -10.89 17.38 -19.44
N PHE A 218 -11.29 16.44 -18.57
CA PHE A 218 -10.75 15.10 -18.56
C PHE A 218 -11.35 14.24 -19.66
N THR A 219 -10.49 13.58 -20.41
CA THR A 219 -10.83 12.80 -21.61
C THR A 219 -10.38 11.35 -21.56
N ALA A 220 -9.77 10.92 -20.46
CA ALA A 220 -9.28 9.54 -20.31
C ALA A 220 -10.44 8.55 -20.48
N GLN A 221 -10.16 7.48 -21.22
CA GLN A 221 -11.11 6.40 -21.47
C GLN A 221 -11.71 5.89 -20.15
N GLY A 222 -13.03 5.76 -20.08
CA GLY A 222 -13.79 5.29 -18.92
C GLY A 222 -14.17 6.37 -17.91
N LEU A 223 -13.60 7.58 -17.95
CA LEU A 223 -13.96 8.65 -17.01
C LEU A 223 -15.35 9.24 -17.30
N ASP A 224 -15.78 9.30 -18.56
CA ASP A 224 -17.13 9.74 -18.90
C ASP A 224 -18.21 8.78 -18.36
N GLU A 225 -17.94 7.49 -18.43
CA GLU A 225 -18.79 6.46 -17.85
C GLU A 225 -18.75 6.53 -16.32
N ALA A 226 -17.56 6.70 -15.74
CA ALA A 226 -17.41 6.90 -14.31
C ALA A 226 -18.24 8.11 -13.83
N ARG A 227 -18.16 9.25 -14.53
CA ARG A 227 -18.96 10.45 -14.23
C ARG A 227 -20.46 10.16 -14.21
N LYS A 228 -20.96 9.38 -15.17
CA LYS A 228 -22.39 9.04 -15.27
C LYS A 228 -22.86 8.11 -14.15
N ILE A 229 -22.03 7.16 -13.75
CA ILE A 229 -22.37 6.11 -12.80
C ILE A 229 -22.16 6.58 -11.36
N LEU A 230 -21.14 7.42 -11.13
CA LEU A 230 -20.68 7.84 -9.81
C LEU A 230 -21.24 9.20 -9.36
N ASP A 231 -22.21 9.72 -10.08
CA ASP A 231 -22.92 10.92 -9.68
C ASP A 231 -23.80 10.62 -8.45
N TYR A 232 -23.43 11.22 -7.32
CA TYR A 232 -24.14 11.01 -6.05
C TYR A 232 -25.63 11.34 -6.15
N ASP A 233 -26.00 12.36 -6.95
CA ASP A 233 -27.38 12.78 -7.10
C ASP A 233 -28.24 11.77 -7.88
N LYS A 234 -27.61 10.91 -8.66
CA LYS A 234 -28.27 9.82 -9.38
C LYS A 234 -28.38 8.52 -8.60
N LEU A 235 -27.78 8.45 -7.41
CA LEU A 235 -27.94 7.29 -6.53
C LEU A 235 -29.39 7.18 -6.03
N ASP A 236 -29.90 5.95 -5.97
CA ASP A 236 -31.11 5.67 -5.23
C ASP A 236 -30.93 5.87 -3.72
N LYS A 237 -32.02 5.87 -2.97
CA LYS A 237 -32.01 6.13 -1.53
C LYS A 237 -31.16 5.14 -0.75
N GLU A 238 -31.22 3.86 -1.12
CA GLU A 238 -30.48 2.78 -0.44
C GLU A 238 -28.97 2.97 -0.65
N ALA A 239 -28.56 3.24 -1.88
CA ALA A 239 -27.18 3.50 -2.23
C ALA A 239 -26.59 4.74 -1.54
N ARG A 240 -27.38 5.81 -1.41
CA ARG A 240 -26.94 7.00 -0.65
C ARG A 240 -26.73 6.67 0.84
N GLN A 241 -27.62 5.86 1.41
CA GLN A 241 -27.47 5.43 2.79
C GLN A 241 -26.23 4.54 2.98
N ASP A 242 -25.96 3.62 2.06
CA ASP A 242 -24.78 2.77 2.09
C ASP A 242 -23.51 3.59 1.94
N TYR A 243 -23.49 4.57 1.06
CA TYR A 243 -22.37 5.50 0.88
C TYR A 243 -22.10 6.32 2.15
N ASN A 244 -23.13 6.88 2.77
CA ASN A 244 -22.98 7.65 4.00
C ASN A 244 -22.47 6.76 5.15
N ARG A 245 -22.98 5.53 5.30
CA ARG A 245 -22.45 4.58 6.30
C ARG A 245 -20.98 4.24 6.03
N TYR A 246 -20.60 4.13 4.78
CA TYR A 246 -19.19 3.92 4.40
C TYR A 246 -18.32 5.11 4.82
N LEU A 247 -18.75 6.35 4.56
CA LEU A 247 -18.03 7.54 5.00
C LEU A 247 -17.90 7.60 6.54
N ASP A 248 -18.96 7.30 7.26
CA ASP A 248 -18.93 7.24 8.74
C ASP A 248 -17.91 6.20 9.23
N THR A 249 -17.83 5.05 8.57
CA THR A 249 -16.84 4.01 8.89
C THR A 249 -15.42 4.49 8.63
N LEU A 250 -15.16 5.23 7.55
CA LEU A 250 -13.85 5.82 7.27
C LEU A 250 -13.44 6.83 8.34
N HIS A 251 -14.37 7.70 8.77
CA HIS A 251 -14.11 8.66 9.85
C HIS A 251 -13.83 7.96 11.18
N PHE A 252 -14.60 6.92 11.50
CA PHE A 252 -14.36 6.12 12.70
C PHE A 252 -12.98 5.46 12.67
N ASN A 253 -12.61 4.79 11.56
CA ASN A 253 -11.32 4.14 11.44
C ASN A 253 -10.16 5.14 11.51
N ALA A 254 -10.29 6.31 10.88
CA ALA A 254 -9.29 7.38 10.96
C ALA A 254 -9.09 7.86 12.41
N SER A 255 -10.19 8.00 13.17
CA SER A 255 -10.13 8.39 14.58
C SER A 255 -9.48 7.33 15.47
N VAL A 256 -9.75 6.04 15.21
CA VAL A 256 -9.11 4.92 15.92
C VAL A 256 -7.60 4.88 15.65
N ILE A 257 -7.19 5.04 14.40
CA ILE A 257 -5.78 5.08 14.01
C ILE A 257 -5.06 6.26 14.69
N ASP A 258 -5.65 7.46 14.65
CA ASP A 258 -5.08 8.66 15.30
C ASP A 258 -4.94 8.47 16.81
N SER A 259 -5.94 7.88 17.45
CA SER A 259 -5.92 7.58 18.89
C SER A 259 -4.81 6.60 19.25
N ASN A 260 -4.72 5.47 18.55
CA ASN A 260 -3.70 4.46 18.77
C ASN A 260 -2.28 5.01 18.53
N TRP A 261 -2.12 5.85 17.49
CA TRP A 261 -0.84 6.50 17.22
C TRP A 261 -0.44 7.46 18.35
N ARG A 262 -1.40 8.27 18.87
CA ARG A 262 -1.15 9.20 19.98
C ARG A 262 -0.77 8.45 21.26
N GLU A 263 -1.51 7.39 21.59
CA GLU A 263 -1.22 6.55 22.74
C GLU A 263 0.17 5.92 22.66
N GLY A 264 0.51 5.29 21.51
CA GLY A 264 1.83 4.71 21.27
C GLY A 264 2.94 5.75 21.34
N HIS A 265 2.71 6.96 20.80
CA HIS A 265 3.67 8.05 20.86
C HIS A 265 3.91 8.57 22.28
N ILE A 266 2.85 8.69 23.08
CA ILE A 266 2.94 9.10 24.50
C ILE A 266 3.71 8.04 25.30
N ALA A 267 3.36 6.76 25.13
CA ALA A 267 4.02 5.65 25.80
C ALA A 267 5.52 5.57 25.44
N GLY A 268 5.86 5.58 24.16
CA GLY A 268 7.26 5.54 23.70
C GLY A 268 8.10 6.75 24.16
N ARG A 269 7.48 7.96 24.24
CA ARG A 269 8.18 9.12 24.83
C ARG A 269 8.40 8.98 26.34
N ALA A 270 7.46 8.37 27.05
CA ALA A 270 7.62 8.14 28.48
C ALA A 270 8.70 7.11 28.77
N GLU A 271 8.72 6.01 28.01
CA GLU A 271 9.73 4.96 28.05
C GLU A 271 11.13 5.50 27.72
N GLY A 272 11.31 6.14 26.57
CA GLY A 272 12.60 6.72 26.18
C GLY A 272 13.11 7.78 27.15
N ARG A 273 12.21 8.54 27.83
CA ARG A 273 12.64 9.44 28.92
C ARG A 273 13.09 8.69 30.17
N ALA A 274 12.44 7.57 30.50
CA ALA A 274 12.82 6.74 31.64
C ALA A 274 14.17 6.07 31.39
N GLU A 275 14.36 5.49 30.21
CA GLU A 275 15.62 4.89 29.77
C GLU A 275 16.76 5.91 29.75
N GLY A 276 16.60 7.04 29.07
CA GLY A 276 17.63 8.08 29.01
C GLY A 276 18.00 8.67 30.37
N ARG A 277 17.04 8.71 31.34
CA ARG A 277 17.35 9.10 32.73
C ARG A 277 18.14 8.01 33.45
N ALA A 278 17.83 6.73 33.21
CA ALA A 278 18.56 5.61 33.82
C ALA A 278 19.97 5.54 33.28
N GLU A 279 20.16 5.63 31.96
CA GLU A 279 21.47 5.68 31.31
C GLU A 279 22.29 6.86 31.78
N GLY A 280 21.74 8.07 31.77
CA GLY A 280 22.43 9.29 32.22
C GLY A 280 22.89 9.18 33.69
N ARG A 281 22.08 8.58 34.59
CA ARG A 281 22.46 8.34 35.97
C ARG A 281 23.59 7.33 36.09
N ALA A 282 23.57 6.27 35.26
CA ALA A 282 24.62 5.25 35.23
C ALA A 282 25.95 5.85 34.76
N GLU A 283 25.90 6.63 33.66
CA GLU A 283 27.07 7.34 33.14
C GLU A 283 27.65 8.34 34.14
N GLU A 284 26.80 9.11 34.81
CA GLU A 284 27.22 10.09 35.84
C GLU A 284 27.89 9.37 37.02
N LYS A 285 27.30 8.28 37.53
CA LYS A 285 27.90 7.47 38.60
C LYS A 285 29.27 6.93 38.20
N LEU A 286 29.40 6.41 36.97
CA LEU A 286 30.66 5.89 36.46
C LEU A 286 31.71 7.00 36.30
N ALA A 287 31.31 8.18 35.80
CA ALA A 287 32.20 9.34 35.68
C ALA A 287 32.71 9.81 37.05
N ILE A 288 31.84 9.86 38.06
CA ILE A 288 32.21 10.19 39.44
C ILE A 288 33.16 9.14 40.00
N ALA A 289 32.88 7.85 39.85
CA ALA A 289 33.71 6.77 40.34
C ALA A 289 35.11 6.83 39.71
N ARG A 290 35.22 7.04 38.40
CA ARG A 290 36.51 7.20 37.72
C ARG A 290 37.28 8.42 38.18
N LYS A 291 36.63 9.52 38.51
CA LYS A 291 37.25 10.71 39.06
C LYS A 291 37.80 10.45 40.47
N MET A 292 37.05 9.75 41.33
CA MET A 292 37.51 9.34 42.66
C MET A 292 38.78 8.45 42.60
N LEU A 293 38.83 7.51 41.64
CA LEU A 293 40.02 6.73 41.39
C LEU A 293 41.22 7.58 40.95
N ALA A 294 41.00 8.52 40.05
CA ALA A 294 42.06 9.43 39.58
C ALA A 294 42.58 10.34 40.69
N ASP A 295 41.75 10.69 41.65
CA ASP A 295 42.09 11.45 42.85
C ASP A 295 42.82 10.56 43.91
N GLY A 296 43.10 9.27 43.62
CA GLY A 296 43.87 8.35 44.47
C GLY A 296 43.05 7.59 45.51
N MET A 297 41.71 7.59 45.41
CA MET A 297 40.88 6.80 46.33
C MET A 297 40.99 5.29 46.05
N PRO A 298 41.12 4.43 47.07
CA PRO A 298 41.12 2.99 46.88
C PRO A 298 39.85 2.45 46.22
N ILE A 299 39.96 1.45 45.32
CA ILE A 299 38.86 0.96 44.49
C ILE A 299 37.71 0.39 45.32
N ASP A 300 37.99 -0.27 46.42
CA ASP A 300 36.99 -0.78 47.35
C ASP A 300 36.11 0.31 47.96
N LEU A 301 36.71 1.46 48.27
CA LEU A 301 35.99 2.63 48.78
C LEU A 301 35.18 3.30 47.64
N VAL A 302 35.75 3.37 46.44
CA VAL A 302 35.03 3.92 45.28
C VAL A 302 33.81 3.06 44.96
N ALA A 303 33.93 1.75 44.94
CA ALA A 303 32.83 0.80 44.76
C ALA A 303 31.74 0.98 45.82
N LYS A 304 32.16 1.06 47.09
CA LYS A 304 31.23 1.28 48.23
C LYS A 304 30.42 2.58 48.09
N TYR A 305 31.03 3.69 47.69
CA TYR A 305 30.34 5.00 47.65
C TYR A 305 29.61 5.23 46.34
N SER A 306 30.08 4.68 45.23
CA SER A 306 29.35 4.80 43.94
C SER A 306 28.20 3.81 43.78
N GLY A 307 28.28 2.66 44.53
CA GLY A 307 27.36 1.55 44.38
C GLY A 307 27.54 0.80 43.05
N LEU A 308 28.75 0.89 42.46
CA LEU A 308 29.18 0.14 41.29
C LEU A 308 30.12 -0.97 41.71
N THR A 309 30.19 -2.05 40.95
CA THR A 309 31.17 -3.11 41.15
C THR A 309 32.57 -2.66 40.65
N GLU A 310 33.62 -3.28 41.14
CA GLU A 310 34.99 -2.97 40.66
C GLU A 310 35.13 -3.18 39.16
N ASP A 311 34.52 -4.25 38.63
CA ASP A 311 34.51 -4.57 37.18
C ASP A 311 33.73 -3.52 36.34
N GLU A 312 32.71 -2.90 36.92
CA GLU A 312 31.97 -1.79 36.23
C GLU A 312 32.83 -0.52 36.23
N ILE A 313 33.66 -0.30 37.24
CA ILE A 313 34.50 0.90 37.35
C ILE A 313 35.71 0.79 36.43
N VAL A 314 36.41 -0.36 36.46
CA VAL A 314 37.60 -0.68 35.65
C VAL A 314 37.35 -2.01 34.93
N PRO A 315 36.83 -2.00 33.69
CA PRO A 315 36.58 -3.24 32.96
C PRO A 315 37.88 -4.06 32.82
N SER A 316 37.83 -5.32 33.22
CA SER A 316 38.92 -6.28 32.98
C SER A 316 38.98 -6.52 31.46
N HIS A 317 40.13 -6.23 30.83
CA HIS A 317 40.38 -6.51 29.42
C HIS A 317 40.51 -8.00 29.13
#